data_29041fb2f0bb26cb4f9372bb4e108f33
#
_entry.id   29041fb2f0bb26cb4f9372bb4e108f33
#
_cell.length_a   1.000
_cell.length_b   1.000
_cell.length_c   1.000
_cell.angle_alpha   90.00
_cell.angle_beta   90.00
_cell.angle_gamma   90.00
#
_symmetry.space_group_name_H-M   'P 1'
#
loop_
_entity.id
_entity.type
_entity.pdbx_description
1 polymer ?
#
loop_
_entity_poly.entity_id
_entity_poly.type
_entity_poly.pdbx_seq_one_letter_code
_entity_poly.pdbx_strand_id
1 'polypeptide(L)'
;MSKKFFIPEPRVFAHRGASGGYPENTLLSFREAVKIGVDAVETDVHFTKDNRFVVAHDGELGRICDGSGLVADYTLADLKKFDAGYGFSVDGGKSFPFRAKGLSLISLEELLEEFPGQRFNIDLKAKNPAQVPYYCKIIEKCAAQHRVLTASEHAANIRPVRERFPEMATSFSLSEALFYYFLFRSGFLYLKKSFPADALQIPEFFGPSRVVSNAFVEQAHKKGLRVHVWTINEEEAMRRLYDTGADAVMSDHPSLLKKVAADYFPVA
;
A
#
# COMPACT_ATOMS: atom_id res chain seq x y z
N MET A 1 13.71 -0.32 -18.94
CA MET A 1 12.36 0.18 -19.26
C MET A 1 11.56 0.29 -17.98
N SER A 2 10.71 1.31 -17.85
CA SER A 2 9.80 1.44 -16.68
C SER A 2 8.77 0.32 -16.70
N LYS A 3 8.45 -0.25 -15.52
CA LYS A 3 7.41 -1.28 -15.39
C LYS A 3 6.02 -0.67 -15.64
N LYS A 4 5.07 -1.46 -16.15
CA LYS A 4 3.74 -0.96 -16.56
C LYS A 4 2.96 -0.31 -15.42
N PHE A 5 3.17 -0.75 -14.16
CA PHE A 5 2.58 -0.12 -12.98
C PHE A 5 2.85 1.40 -12.93
N PHE A 6 3.99 1.86 -13.43
CA PHE A 6 4.41 3.26 -13.41
C PHE A 6 4.09 4.01 -14.71
N ILE A 7 3.18 3.52 -15.54
CA ILE A 7 2.83 4.15 -16.82
C ILE A 7 1.30 4.32 -16.93
N PRO A 8 0.77 5.55 -16.85
CA PRO A 8 1.43 6.80 -16.43
C PRO A 8 1.91 6.74 -14.97
N GLU A 9 2.83 7.60 -14.57
CA GLU A 9 3.38 7.62 -13.21
C GLU A 9 2.28 7.89 -12.19
N PRO A 10 2.03 7.00 -11.20
CA PRO A 10 1.02 7.23 -10.19
C PRO A 10 1.48 8.28 -9.18
N ARG A 11 0.57 9.20 -8.81
CA ARG A 11 0.82 10.31 -7.89
C ARG A 11 0.01 10.20 -6.61
N VAL A 12 -1.22 9.72 -6.72
CA VAL A 12 -2.24 9.70 -5.67
C VAL A 12 -2.54 8.27 -5.28
N PHE A 13 -2.16 7.88 -4.05
CA PHE A 13 -2.49 6.57 -3.49
C PHE A 13 -3.52 6.73 -2.37
N ALA A 14 -4.63 6.00 -2.45
CA ALA A 14 -5.60 5.89 -1.36
C ALA A 14 -5.14 4.81 -0.39
N HIS A 15 -4.72 5.19 0.82
CA HIS A 15 -4.24 4.31 1.87
C HIS A 15 -5.41 3.51 2.48
N ARG A 16 -5.43 2.20 2.25
CA ARG A 16 -6.51 1.27 2.61
C ARG A 16 -7.88 1.68 2.04
N GLY A 17 -7.88 2.31 0.84
CA GLY A 17 -9.03 2.95 0.25
C GLY A 17 -9.25 4.39 0.70
N ALA A 18 -10.48 4.88 0.68
CA ALA A 18 -10.83 6.21 1.20
C ALA A 18 -11.06 6.14 2.72
N SER A 19 -10.05 5.67 3.47
CA SER A 19 -10.14 5.24 4.87
C SER A 19 -10.42 6.36 5.86
N GLY A 20 -10.15 7.60 5.51
CA GLY A 20 -10.52 8.75 6.36
C GLY A 20 -12.02 9.02 6.46
N GLY A 21 -12.83 8.48 5.52
CA GLY A 21 -14.28 8.62 5.51
C GLY A 21 -15.06 7.30 5.56
N TYR A 22 -14.38 6.17 5.35
CA TYR A 22 -15.00 4.85 5.22
C TYR A 22 -14.16 3.77 5.92
N PRO A 23 -14.76 2.65 6.40
CA PRO A 23 -14.01 1.57 7.02
C PRO A 23 -12.89 1.07 6.12
N GLU A 24 -11.64 1.12 6.62
CA GLU A 24 -10.45 0.72 5.90
C GLU A 24 -10.53 -0.71 5.34
N ASN A 25 -9.87 -0.97 4.21
CA ASN A 25 -9.73 -2.30 3.65
C ASN A 25 -11.08 -3.01 3.35
N THR A 26 -12.13 -2.24 3.06
CA THR A 26 -13.45 -2.76 2.64
C THR A 26 -13.74 -2.41 1.18
N LEU A 27 -14.62 -3.21 0.53
CA LEU A 27 -15.08 -2.88 -0.83
C LEU A 27 -15.68 -1.47 -0.92
N LEU A 28 -16.33 -1.00 0.16
CA LEU A 28 -16.90 0.34 0.21
C LEU A 28 -15.80 1.41 0.10
N SER A 29 -14.75 1.34 0.94
CA SER A 29 -13.66 2.33 0.91
C SER A 29 -12.90 2.30 -0.42
N PHE A 30 -12.75 1.12 -1.04
CA PHE A 30 -12.11 0.98 -2.34
C PHE A 30 -12.95 1.56 -3.47
N ARG A 31 -14.28 1.31 -3.48
CA ARG A 31 -15.20 1.90 -4.47
C ARG A 31 -15.20 3.42 -4.39
N GLU A 32 -15.19 3.99 -3.19
CA GLU A 32 -15.10 5.44 -3.01
C GLU A 32 -13.74 6.00 -3.48
N ALA A 33 -12.63 5.33 -3.20
CA ALA A 33 -11.33 5.72 -3.75
C ALA A 33 -11.29 5.67 -5.29
N VAL A 34 -11.85 4.62 -5.89
CA VAL A 34 -11.95 4.50 -7.36
C VAL A 34 -12.85 5.59 -7.96
N LYS A 35 -13.97 5.93 -7.33
CA LYS A 35 -14.84 7.06 -7.77
C LYS A 35 -14.13 8.41 -7.72
N ILE A 36 -13.27 8.62 -6.72
CA ILE A 36 -12.40 9.81 -6.64
C ILE A 36 -11.43 9.83 -7.83
N GLY A 37 -11.12 8.69 -8.40
CA GLY A 37 -10.18 8.52 -9.53
C GLY A 37 -8.74 8.63 -9.07
N VAL A 38 -8.36 7.93 -8.00
CA VAL A 38 -6.98 7.80 -7.54
C VAL A 38 -6.16 6.99 -8.53
N ASP A 39 -4.85 7.20 -8.57
CA ASP A 39 -3.97 6.46 -9.47
C ASP A 39 -3.75 5.02 -9.01
N ALA A 40 -3.66 4.81 -7.70
CA ALA A 40 -3.54 3.49 -7.10
C ALA A 40 -4.27 3.45 -5.74
N VAL A 41 -4.68 2.26 -5.35
CA VAL A 41 -5.18 1.97 -4.01
C VAL A 41 -4.13 1.16 -3.28
N GLU A 42 -3.80 1.56 -2.07
CA GLU A 42 -2.93 0.80 -1.19
C GLU A 42 -3.78 -0.09 -0.30
N THR A 43 -3.27 -1.27 0.05
CA THR A 43 -3.94 -2.25 0.91
C THR A 43 -2.95 -3.27 1.46
N ASP A 44 -3.38 -3.96 2.51
CA ASP A 44 -2.59 -4.97 3.22
C ASP A 44 -3.27 -6.34 3.14
N VAL A 45 -2.48 -7.41 3.14
CA VAL A 45 -3.03 -8.76 3.10
C VAL A 45 -2.38 -9.69 4.12
N HIS A 46 -3.22 -10.44 4.84
CA HIS A 46 -2.84 -11.50 5.77
C HIS A 46 -3.26 -12.89 5.29
N PHE A 47 -2.50 -13.90 5.69
CA PHE A 47 -2.74 -15.30 5.35
C PHE A 47 -3.68 -15.96 6.36
N THR A 48 -4.70 -16.66 5.87
CA THR A 48 -5.73 -17.31 6.66
C THR A 48 -5.39 -18.78 6.95
N LYS A 49 -6.13 -19.42 7.87
CA LYS A 49 -5.97 -20.82 8.23
C LYS A 49 -6.15 -21.80 7.04
N ASP A 50 -7.00 -21.45 6.09
CA ASP A 50 -7.30 -22.24 4.90
C ASP A 50 -6.50 -21.84 3.65
N ASN A 51 -5.31 -21.25 3.86
CA ASN A 51 -4.37 -20.89 2.80
C ASN A 51 -4.92 -19.84 1.79
N ARG A 52 -5.72 -18.89 2.27
CA ARG A 52 -6.22 -17.77 1.47
C ARG A 52 -5.57 -16.47 1.95
N PHE A 53 -5.71 -15.39 1.19
CA PHE A 53 -5.34 -14.06 1.64
C PHE A 53 -6.59 -13.22 1.85
N VAL A 54 -6.72 -12.66 3.06
CA VAL A 54 -7.74 -11.68 3.43
C VAL A 54 -7.13 -10.28 3.42
N VAL A 55 -7.92 -9.31 3.00
CA VAL A 55 -7.56 -7.90 2.99
C VAL A 55 -7.78 -7.33 4.38
N ALA A 56 -6.69 -6.99 5.07
CA ALA A 56 -6.69 -6.46 6.43
C ALA A 56 -5.31 -5.90 6.78
N HIS A 57 -5.25 -4.80 7.54
CA HIS A 57 -3.97 -4.24 8.00
C HIS A 57 -3.41 -5.02 9.17
N ASP A 58 -4.23 -5.29 10.19
CA ASP A 58 -3.78 -5.98 11.38
C ASP A 58 -3.92 -7.49 11.24
N GLY A 59 -2.96 -8.22 11.78
CA GLY A 59 -3.06 -9.67 11.92
C GLY A 59 -3.97 -10.09 13.07
N GLU A 60 -4.49 -9.14 13.86
CA GLU A 60 -5.43 -9.32 14.97
C GLU A 60 -6.76 -8.60 14.67
N LEU A 61 -7.89 -9.26 14.95
CA LEU A 61 -9.21 -8.83 14.49
C LEU A 61 -9.79 -7.64 15.27
N GLY A 62 -9.52 -7.48 16.55
CA GLY A 62 -10.26 -6.60 17.47
C GLY A 62 -10.38 -5.12 17.09
N ARG A 63 -9.50 -4.59 16.23
CA ARG A 63 -9.59 -3.23 15.70
C ARG A 63 -10.35 -3.17 14.37
N ILE A 64 -10.21 -4.18 13.53
CA ILE A 64 -10.67 -4.15 12.13
C ILE A 64 -12.10 -4.66 11.95
N CYS A 65 -12.66 -5.36 12.94
CA CYS A 65 -14.03 -5.89 12.92
C CYS A 65 -14.52 -6.17 14.36
N ASP A 66 -15.70 -6.74 14.49
CA ASP A 66 -16.28 -7.21 15.75
C ASP A 66 -15.76 -8.58 16.22
N GLY A 67 -14.78 -9.15 15.49
CA GLY A 67 -14.10 -10.39 15.87
C GLY A 67 -12.98 -10.19 16.88
N SER A 68 -12.40 -11.30 17.36
CA SER A 68 -11.23 -11.31 18.25
C SER A 68 -10.25 -12.43 17.86
N GLY A 69 -8.99 -12.35 18.31
CA GLY A 69 -7.95 -13.32 17.99
C GLY A 69 -7.26 -13.02 16.64
N LEU A 70 -6.46 -13.99 16.16
CA LEU A 70 -5.60 -13.79 15.00
C LEU A 70 -6.32 -14.16 13.69
N VAL A 71 -6.12 -13.40 12.63
CA VAL A 71 -6.57 -13.72 11.28
C VAL A 71 -6.16 -15.14 10.86
N ALA A 72 -4.94 -15.56 11.22
CA ALA A 72 -4.40 -16.88 10.88
C ALA A 72 -5.11 -18.07 11.54
N ASP A 73 -5.93 -17.83 12.56
CA ASP A 73 -6.70 -18.87 13.27
C ASP A 73 -8.06 -19.17 12.60
N TYR A 74 -8.49 -18.32 11.66
CA TYR A 74 -9.78 -18.38 10.99
C TYR A 74 -9.66 -18.80 9.53
N THR A 75 -10.69 -19.49 9.02
CA THR A 75 -10.89 -19.64 7.58
C THR A 75 -11.39 -18.33 6.98
N LEU A 76 -11.20 -18.13 5.68
CA LEU A 76 -11.77 -16.95 4.99
C LEU A 76 -13.30 -16.90 5.15
N ALA A 77 -13.97 -18.04 5.12
CA ALA A 77 -15.43 -18.11 5.29
C ALA A 77 -15.88 -17.66 6.69
N ASP A 78 -15.07 -17.90 7.71
CA ASP A 78 -15.36 -17.41 9.08
C ASP A 78 -15.08 -15.93 9.20
N LEU A 79 -13.97 -15.43 8.63
CA LEU A 79 -13.61 -14.02 8.64
C LEU A 79 -14.69 -13.14 7.98
N LYS A 80 -15.33 -13.63 6.93
CA LYS A 80 -16.42 -12.94 6.23
C LYS A 80 -17.71 -12.77 7.05
N LYS A 81 -17.85 -13.46 8.16
CA LYS A 81 -19.01 -13.29 9.06
C LYS A 81 -18.88 -12.10 9.98
N PHE A 82 -17.68 -11.57 10.16
CA PHE A 82 -17.42 -10.41 11.00
C PHE A 82 -17.79 -9.10 10.29
N ASP A 83 -18.24 -8.12 11.08
CA ASP A 83 -18.61 -6.78 10.64
C ASP A 83 -17.37 -5.88 10.56
N ALA A 84 -16.86 -5.67 9.36
CA ALA A 84 -15.71 -4.78 9.09
C ALA A 84 -16.03 -3.28 9.28
N GLY A 85 -17.29 -2.92 9.45
CA GLY A 85 -17.74 -1.56 9.76
C GLY A 85 -17.88 -1.28 11.26
N TYR A 86 -17.68 -2.30 12.12
CA TYR A 86 -18.05 -2.27 13.53
C TYR A 86 -17.37 -1.14 14.33
N GLY A 87 -16.08 -0.96 14.18
CA GLY A 87 -15.27 -0.01 14.96
C GLY A 87 -15.08 1.35 14.30
N PHE A 88 -15.52 1.54 13.04
CA PHE A 88 -15.26 2.78 12.32
C PHE A 88 -16.00 3.98 12.92
N SER A 89 -15.26 5.05 13.21
CA SER A 89 -15.79 6.30 13.74
C SER A 89 -14.93 7.47 13.27
N VAL A 90 -15.56 8.58 12.89
CA VAL A 90 -14.88 9.84 12.51
C VAL A 90 -14.96 10.90 13.61
N ASP A 91 -15.65 10.61 14.70
CA ASP A 91 -15.92 11.56 15.80
C ASP A 91 -15.38 11.10 17.17
N GLY A 92 -14.35 10.26 17.14
CA GLY A 92 -13.68 9.75 18.35
C GLY A 92 -14.52 8.73 19.11
N GLY A 93 -15.32 7.92 18.43
CA GLY A 93 -16.10 6.83 19.03
C GLY A 93 -17.47 7.25 19.56
N LYS A 94 -17.95 8.44 19.20
CA LYS A 94 -19.30 8.89 19.58
C LYS A 94 -20.38 8.28 18.69
N SER A 95 -20.06 8.02 17.43
CA SER A 95 -20.95 7.33 16.50
C SER A 95 -20.23 6.28 15.66
N PHE A 96 -20.97 5.28 15.20
CA PHE A 96 -20.48 4.17 14.38
C PHE A 96 -21.38 3.98 13.17
N PRO A 97 -21.24 4.83 12.14
CA PRO A 97 -22.20 4.91 11.04
C PRO A 97 -22.25 3.68 10.15
N PHE A 98 -21.21 2.84 10.16
CA PHE A 98 -21.12 1.64 9.34
C PHE A 98 -21.32 0.33 10.10
N ARG A 99 -21.57 0.39 11.41
CA ARG A 99 -21.86 -0.80 12.21
C ARG A 99 -23.17 -1.46 11.76
N ALA A 100 -23.12 -2.78 11.60
CA ALA A 100 -24.25 -3.60 11.11
C ALA A 100 -24.79 -3.16 9.74
N LYS A 101 -23.94 -2.63 8.85
CA LYS A 101 -24.29 -2.27 7.48
C LYS A 101 -23.94 -3.33 6.45
N GLY A 102 -23.58 -4.54 6.88
CA GLY A 102 -23.26 -5.65 6.00
C GLY A 102 -21.88 -5.54 5.34
N LEU A 103 -20.96 -4.78 5.93
CA LEU A 103 -19.56 -4.74 5.48
C LEU A 103 -18.82 -5.93 6.05
N SER A 104 -18.15 -6.70 5.19
CA SER A 104 -17.36 -7.86 5.59
C SER A 104 -15.90 -7.71 5.16
N LEU A 105 -15.02 -8.49 5.79
CA LEU A 105 -13.67 -8.71 5.30
C LEU A 105 -13.74 -9.43 3.95
N ILE A 106 -12.83 -9.09 3.03
CA ILE A 106 -12.78 -9.62 1.67
C ILE A 106 -11.46 -10.33 1.40
N SER A 107 -11.46 -11.23 0.43
CA SER A 107 -10.22 -11.85 -0.05
C SER A 107 -9.48 -10.94 -1.03
N LEU A 108 -8.17 -11.19 -1.20
CA LEU A 108 -7.37 -10.55 -2.24
C LEU A 108 -7.92 -10.86 -3.66
N GLU A 109 -8.40 -12.08 -3.90
CA GLU A 109 -9.00 -12.46 -5.18
C GLU A 109 -10.24 -11.61 -5.49
N GLU A 110 -11.17 -11.49 -4.52
CA GLU A 110 -12.37 -10.64 -4.68
C GLU A 110 -12.01 -9.18 -4.94
N LEU A 111 -11.01 -8.64 -4.25
CA LEU A 111 -10.53 -7.29 -4.49
C LEU A 111 -10.04 -7.11 -5.93
N LEU A 112 -9.17 -8.01 -6.40
CA LEU A 112 -8.58 -7.90 -7.73
C LEU A 112 -9.60 -8.17 -8.85
N GLU A 113 -10.59 -9.04 -8.62
CA GLU A 113 -11.67 -9.34 -9.57
C GLU A 113 -12.70 -8.20 -9.65
N GLU A 114 -13.03 -7.53 -8.51
CA GLU A 114 -13.95 -6.39 -8.48
C GLU A 114 -13.40 -5.15 -9.22
N PHE A 115 -12.07 -4.96 -9.19
CA PHE A 115 -11.44 -3.77 -9.78
C PHE A 115 -10.38 -4.13 -10.83
N PRO A 116 -10.73 -4.72 -11.98
CA PRO A 116 -9.77 -5.25 -12.94
C PRO A 116 -8.89 -4.16 -13.60
N GLY A 117 -9.36 -2.92 -13.64
CA GLY A 117 -8.63 -1.78 -14.21
C GLY A 117 -7.82 -0.96 -13.21
N GLN A 118 -8.02 -1.17 -11.90
CA GLN A 118 -7.37 -0.38 -10.86
C GLN A 118 -5.97 -0.89 -10.53
N ARG A 119 -5.03 0.03 -10.29
CA ARG A 119 -3.71 -0.31 -9.74
C ARG A 119 -3.78 -0.46 -8.23
N PHE A 120 -3.08 -1.47 -7.72
CA PHE A 120 -2.99 -1.73 -6.28
C PHE A 120 -1.53 -1.76 -5.82
N ASN A 121 -1.26 -1.10 -4.70
CA ASN A 121 -0.08 -1.31 -3.89
C ASN A 121 -0.46 -2.29 -2.78
N ILE A 122 0.09 -3.50 -2.78
CA ILE A 122 -0.30 -4.56 -1.84
C ILE A 122 0.87 -4.84 -0.89
N ASP A 123 0.67 -4.53 0.40
CA ASP A 123 1.63 -4.91 1.44
C ASP A 123 1.36 -6.34 1.92
N LEU A 124 2.28 -7.23 1.57
CA LEU A 124 2.23 -8.64 1.91
C LEU A 124 2.76 -8.85 3.34
N LYS A 125 1.83 -8.98 4.30
CA LYS A 125 2.11 -9.17 5.74
C LYS A 125 2.43 -10.63 6.11
N ALA A 126 2.64 -11.51 5.12
CA ALA A 126 2.96 -12.92 5.39
C ALA A 126 4.19 -13.04 6.31
N LYS A 127 4.05 -13.77 7.42
CA LYS A 127 5.15 -14.04 8.36
C LYS A 127 6.03 -15.21 7.93
N ASN A 128 5.49 -16.10 7.09
CA ASN A 128 6.18 -17.27 6.57
C ASN A 128 6.32 -17.17 5.05
N PRO A 129 7.55 -17.14 4.50
CA PRO A 129 7.77 -17.08 3.05
C PRO A 129 7.15 -18.24 2.26
N ALA A 130 6.87 -19.39 2.91
CA ALA A 130 6.13 -20.49 2.28
C ALA A 130 4.70 -20.13 1.84
N GLN A 131 4.17 -18.98 2.31
CA GLN A 131 2.86 -18.44 1.92
C GLN A 131 2.92 -17.67 0.59
N VAL A 132 4.09 -17.18 0.18
CA VAL A 132 4.27 -16.35 -1.03
C VAL A 132 3.81 -17.06 -2.31
N PRO A 133 4.02 -18.38 -2.53
CA PRO A 133 3.51 -19.04 -3.71
C PRO A 133 1.98 -18.98 -3.89
N TYR A 134 1.21 -18.92 -2.79
CA TYR A 134 -0.24 -18.75 -2.84
C TYR A 134 -0.61 -17.33 -3.31
N TYR A 135 0.11 -16.31 -2.83
CA TYR A 135 -0.03 -14.94 -3.33
C TYR A 135 0.25 -14.86 -4.83
N CYS A 136 1.37 -15.44 -5.28
CA CYS A 136 1.73 -15.45 -6.71
C CYS A 136 0.66 -16.11 -7.59
N LYS A 137 0.04 -17.21 -7.12
CA LYS A 137 -1.06 -17.86 -7.85
C LYS A 137 -2.29 -16.96 -8.01
N ILE A 138 -2.61 -16.14 -6.99
CA ILE A 138 -3.72 -15.17 -7.07
C ILE A 138 -3.39 -14.09 -8.09
N ILE A 139 -2.17 -13.54 -8.04
CA ILE A 139 -1.71 -12.52 -8.99
C ILE A 139 -1.79 -13.03 -10.44
N GLU A 140 -1.37 -14.28 -10.68
CA GLU A 140 -1.46 -14.92 -12.01
C GLU A 140 -2.91 -15.13 -12.43
N LYS A 141 -3.74 -15.71 -11.56
CA LYS A 141 -5.17 -15.97 -11.82
C LYS A 141 -5.92 -14.70 -12.21
N CYS A 142 -5.63 -13.58 -11.54
CA CYS A 142 -6.27 -12.29 -11.78
C CYS A 142 -5.56 -11.46 -12.86
N ALA A 143 -4.54 -12.01 -13.54
CA ALA A 143 -3.70 -11.31 -14.53
C ALA A 143 -3.24 -9.92 -14.04
N ALA A 144 -2.82 -9.82 -12.76
CA ALA A 144 -2.62 -8.56 -12.06
C ALA A 144 -1.15 -8.06 -12.06
N GLN A 145 -0.21 -8.78 -12.69
CA GLN A 145 1.25 -8.51 -12.64
C GLN A 145 1.61 -7.09 -13.05
N HIS A 146 0.85 -6.49 -13.99
CA HIS A 146 1.14 -5.18 -14.54
C HIS A 146 0.48 -4.02 -13.80
N ARG A 147 -0.48 -4.32 -12.90
CA ARG A 147 -1.24 -3.33 -12.15
C ARG A 147 -1.06 -3.45 -10.63
N VAL A 148 -0.19 -4.38 -10.18
CA VAL A 148 0.16 -4.54 -8.77
C VAL A 148 1.60 -4.13 -8.54
N LEU A 149 1.83 -3.33 -7.49
CA LEU A 149 3.11 -3.15 -6.83
C LEU A 149 3.06 -3.94 -5.54
N THR A 150 3.97 -4.91 -5.38
CA THR A 150 4.06 -5.68 -4.13
C THR A 150 5.03 -5.03 -3.17
N ALA A 151 4.55 -4.75 -1.98
CA ALA A 151 5.33 -4.32 -0.83
C ALA A 151 5.42 -5.43 0.22
N SER A 152 6.45 -5.44 1.03
CA SER A 152 6.55 -6.18 2.29
C SER A 152 7.74 -5.68 3.10
N GLU A 153 7.60 -5.61 4.41
CA GLU A 153 8.72 -5.35 5.31
C GLU A 153 9.81 -6.44 5.23
N HIS A 154 9.41 -7.67 4.87
CA HIS A 154 10.28 -8.84 4.88
C HIS A 154 10.89 -9.12 3.50
N ALA A 155 12.21 -9.02 3.38
CA ALA A 155 12.94 -9.37 2.15
C ALA A 155 12.67 -10.81 1.68
N ALA A 156 12.42 -11.72 2.61
CA ALA A 156 12.09 -13.11 2.32
C ALA A 156 10.75 -13.28 1.54
N ASN A 157 9.81 -12.34 1.68
CA ASN A 157 8.57 -12.33 0.91
C ASN A 157 8.76 -11.72 -0.48
N ILE A 158 9.54 -10.65 -0.57
CA ILE A 158 9.70 -9.90 -1.83
C ILE A 158 10.58 -10.64 -2.85
N ARG A 159 11.64 -11.32 -2.42
CA ARG A 159 12.55 -12.03 -3.34
C ARG A 159 11.84 -13.04 -4.24
N PRO A 160 11.01 -13.99 -3.71
CA PRO A 160 10.29 -14.93 -4.57
C PRO A 160 9.32 -14.24 -5.54
N VAL A 161 8.72 -13.11 -5.15
CA VAL A 161 7.85 -12.33 -6.03
C VAL A 161 8.65 -11.73 -7.21
N ARG A 162 9.82 -11.13 -6.94
CA ARG A 162 10.72 -10.58 -7.97
C ARG A 162 11.22 -11.65 -8.93
N GLU A 163 11.56 -12.83 -8.39
CA GLU A 163 12.02 -13.98 -9.20
C GLU A 163 10.91 -14.53 -10.10
N ARG A 164 9.67 -14.61 -9.57
CA ARG A 164 8.51 -15.11 -10.32
C ARG A 164 8.02 -14.13 -11.36
N PHE A 165 8.02 -12.83 -11.04
CA PHE A 165 7.47 -11.75 -11.87
C PHE A 165 8.47 -10.61 -12.04
N PRO A 166 9.50 -10.76 -12.89
CA PRO A 166 10.50 -9.70 -13.10
C PRO A 166 9.90 -8.39 -13.61
N GLU A 167 8.74 -8.47 -14.30
CA GLU A 167 8.00 -7.32 -14.84
C GLU A 167 7.13 -6.60 -13.80
N MET A 168 6.85 -7.23 -12.64
CA MET A 168 5.98 -6.66 -11.61
C MET A 168 6.74 -5.64 -10.76
N ALA A 169 6.09 -4.53 -10.44
CA ALA A 169 6.66 -3.51 -9.56
C ALA A 169 6.79 -4.02 -8.12
N THR A 170 7.88 -3.66 -7.45
CA THR A 170 8.10 -4.01 -6.03
C THR A 170 8.69 -2.84 -5.25
N SER A 171 8.32 -2.75 -3.96
CA SER A 171 8.96 -1.84 -3.03
C SER A 171 10.25 -2.42 -2.43
N PHE A 172 11.02 -1.58 -1.77
CA PHE A 172 12.08 -1.99 -0.85
C PHE A 172 11.48 -2.70 0.36
N SER A 173 12.13 -3.77 0.83
CA SER A 173 11.91 -4.29 2.18
C SER A 173 12.53 -3.37 3.21
N LEU A 174 12.19 -3.54 4.50
CA LEU A 174 12.74 -2.73 5.57
C LEU A 174 14.28 -2.74 5.58
N SER A 175 14.88 -3.92 5.49
CA SER A 175 16.35 -4.05 5.48
C SER A 175 17.00 -3.38 4.25
N GLU A 176 16.37 -3.45 3.09
CA GLU A 176 16.83 -2.79 1.87
C GLU A 176 16.71 -1.26 1.98
N ALA A 177 15.59 -0.75 2.56
CA ALA A 177 15.38 0.68 2.77
C ALA A 177 16.37 1.25 3.79
N LEU A 178 16.62 0.54 4.90
CA LEU A 178 17.64 0.93 5.88
C LEU A 178 19.04 0.93 5.27
N PHE A 179 19.36 -0.04 4.44
CA PHE A 179 20.66 -0.09 3.73
C PHE A 179 20.79 1.08 2.75
N TYR A 180 19.75 1.40 1.98
CA TYR A 180 19.73 2.58 1.12
C TYR A 180 19.95 3.85 1.93
N TYR A 181 19.24 4.03 3.03
CA TYR A 181 19.35 5.21 3.89
C TYR A 181 20.73 5.34 4.52
N PHE A 182 21.34 4.23 4.96
CA PHE A 182 22.71 4.21 5.45
C PHE A 182 23.71 4.68 4.39
N LEU A 183 23.63 4.16 3.17
CA LEU A 183 24.50 4.57 2.06
C LEU A 183 24.29 6.05 1.70
N PHE A 184 23.05 6.53 1.72
CA PHE A 184 22.73 7.93 1.49
C PHE A 184 23.36 8.83 2.56
N ARG A 185 23.18 8.51 3.85
CA ARG A 185 23.69 9.30 4.98
C ARG A 185 25.21 9.31 5.09
N SER A 186 25.86 8.21 4.74
CA SER A 186 27.31 8.09 4.76
C SER A 186 28.00 8.65 3.52
N GLY A 187 27.25 9.07 2.50
CA GLY A 187 27.80 9.56 1.24
C GLY A 187 28.31 8.47 0.29
N PHE A 188 28.11 7.18 0.60
CA PHE A 188 28.60 6.06 -0.19
C PHE A 188 27.57 5.51 -1.20
N LEU A 189 26.43 6.17 -1.38
CA LEU A 189 25.39 5.70 -2.30
C LEU A 189 25.88 5.58 -3.75
N TYR A 190 26.87 6.38 -4.15
CA TYR A 190 27.49 6.32 -5.49
C TYR A 190 28.13 4.96 -5.81
N LEU A 191 28.60 4.23 -4.80
CA LEU A 191 29.21 2.89 -4.98
C LEU A 191 28.19 1.82 -5.39
N LYS A 192 26.91 2.00 -5.07
CA LYS A 192 25.85 1.07 -5.44
C LYS A 192 25.24 1.47 -6.78
N LYS A 193 25.46 0.65 -7.82
CA LYS A 193 25.01 0.95 -9.19
C LYS A 193 23.49 0.88 -9.34
N SER A 194 22.84 -0.16 -8.76
CA SER A 194 21.41 -0.40 -8.87
C SER A 194 20.86 -1.11 -7.63
N PHE A 195 19.56 -1.08 -7.48
CA PHE A 195 18.81 -1.76 -6.43
C PHE A 195 17.80 -2.74 -7.05
N PRO A 196 17.40 -3.80 -6.34
CA PRO A 196 16.49 -4.82 -6.88
C PRO A 196 15.02 -4.40 -6.87
N ALA A 197 14.70 -3.26 -6.26
CA ALA A 197 13.35 -2.71 -6.11
C ALA A 197 13.15 -1.48 -6.98
N ASP A 198 11.89 -1.09 -7.17
CA ASP A 198 11.49 0.02 -8.02
C ASP A 198 11.10 1.28 -7.23
N ALA A 199 10.60 1.11 -6.00
CA ALA A 199 10.10 2.22 -5.18
C ALA A 199 10.53 2.12 -3.71
N LEU A 200 11.01 3.23 -3.17
CA LEU A 200 11.17 3.48 -1.73
C LEU A 200 9.82 3.93 -1.17
N GLN A 201 9.19 3.12 -0.33
CA GLN A 201 7.94 3.45 0.36
C GLN A 201 8.26 3.69 1.83
N ILE A 202 8.30 4.96 2.23
CA ILE A 202 8.90 5.38 3.50
C ILE A 202 8.04 6.47 4.17
N PRO A 203 8.10 6.56 5.52
CA PRO A 203 7.51 7.70 6.22
C PRO A 203 8.31 8.98 5.96
N GLU A 204 7.67 10.15 6.06
CA GLU A 204 8.36 11.44 5.96
C GLU A 204 9.42 11.59 7.05
N PHE A 205 9.10 11.12 8.27
CA PHE A 205 9.97 11.22 9.45
C PHE A 205 10.24 9.84 10.05
N PHE A 206 11.45 9.65 10.56
CA PHE A 206 11.83 8.53 11.41
C PHE A 206 12.25 9.08 12.77
N GLY A 207 11.39 8.97 13.78
CA GLY A 207 11.50 9.71 15.01
C GLY A 207 11.54 11.22 14.74
N PRO A 208 12.47 11.99 15.32
CA PRO A 208 12.58 13.44 15.08
C PRO A 208 13.26 13.79 13.74
N SER A 209 13.83 12.79 13.05
CA SER A 209 14.63 13.05 11.83
C SER A 209 13.74 12.99 10.59
N ARG A 210 13.77 14.07 9.79
CA ARG A 210 13.14 14.10 8.47
C ARG A 210 13.98 13.25 7.50
N VAL A 211 13.38 12.19 6.96
CA VAL A 211 14.03 11.28 6.00
C VAL A 211 13.91 11.82 4.59
N VAL A 212 12.71 12.27 4.21
CA VAL A 212 12.43 12.75 2.86
C VAL A 212 12.87 14.19 2.70
N SER A 213 13.89 14.41 1.88
CA SER A 213 14.42 15.71 1.50
C SER A 213 14.68 15.77 -0.01
N ASN A 214 14.81 16.97 -0.58
CA ASN A 214 15.15 17.13 -2.00
C ASN A 214 16.38 16.30 -2.40
N ALA A 215 17.45 16.34 -1.58
CA ALA A 215 18.65 15.56 -1.85
C ALA A 215 18.40 14.04 -1.81
N PHE A 216 17.54 13.56 -0.88
CA PHE A 216 17.18 12.15 -0.80
C PHE A 216 16.43 11.69 -2.05
N VAL A 217 15.42 12.45 -2.48
CA VAL A 217 14.60 12.16 -3.66
C VAL A 217 15.46 12.21 -4.93
N GLU A 218 16.27 13.26 -5.11
CA GLU A 218 17.17 13.40 -6.25
C GLU A 218 18.14 12.21 -6.37
N GLN A 219 18.70 11.75 -5.26
CA GLN A 219 19.61 10.61 -5.26
C GLN A 219 18.86 9.29 -5.56
N ALA A 220 17.61 9.15 -5.12
CA ALA A 220 16.77 8.01 -5.49
C ALA A 220 16.49 8.00 -7.01
N HIS A 221 16.12 9.14 -7.56
CA HIS A 221 15.87 9.30 -9.00
C HIS A 221 17.13 8.99 -9.85
N LYS A 222 18.32 9.41 -9.42
CA LYS A 222 19.61 9.04 -10.08
C LYS A 222 19.86 7.54 -10.10
N LYS A 223 19.22 6.78 -9.19
CA LYS A 223 19.26 5.30 -9.18
C LYS A 223 18.06 4.66 -9.91
N GLY A 224 17.20 5.46 -10.55
CA GLY A 224 15.99 4.97 -11.22
C GLY A 224 14.89 4.51 -10.27
N LEU A 225 14.92 4.97 -9.01
CA LEU A 225 13.98 4.61 -7.96
C LEU A 225 12.91 5.69 -7.83
N ARG A 226 11.68 5.31 -7.44
CA ARG A 226 10.61 6.20 -7.03
C ARG A 226 10.58 6.35 -5.54
N VAL A 227 10.05 7.49 -5.07
CA VAL A 227 9.86 7.78 -3.64
C VAL A 227 8.39 8.00 -3.39
N HIS A 228 7.75 7.07 -2.68
CA HIS A 228 6.37 7.13 -2.23
C HIS A 228 6.35 7.35 -0.73
N VAL A 229 5.57 8.32 -0.27
CA VAL A 229 5.57 8.73 1.15
C VAL A 229 4.23 8.45 1.79
N TRP A 230 4.23 7.80 2.96
CA TRP A 230 3.06 7.40 3.72
C TRP A 230 3.19 7.73 5.21
N THR A 231 2.14 7.84 6.00
CA THR A 231 0.76 8.18 5.59
C THR A 231 0.61 9.67 5.85
N ILE A 232 0.16 10.42 4.86
CA ILE A 232 0.16 11.88 4.89
C ILE A 232 -1.27 12.38 4.73
N ASN A 233 -1.80 13.03 5.76
CA ASN A 233 -3.20 13.47 5.80
C ASN A 233 -3.37 15.00 5.78
N GLU A 234 -2.28 15.75 6.03
CA GLU A 234 -2.29 17.21 6.09
C GLU A 234 -1.91 17.82 4.73
N GLU A 235 -2.70 18.80 4.25
CA GLU A 235 -2.50 19.46 2.95
C GLU A 235 -1.11 20.07 2.80
N GLU A 236 -0.62 20.76 3.84
CA GLU A 236 0.71 21.38 3.83
C GLU A 236 1.83 20.33 3.68
N ALA A 237 1.68 19.16 4.32
CA ALA A 237 2.64 18.07 4.18
C ALA A 237 2.60 17.44 2.79
N MET A 238 1.42 17.29 2.18
CA MET A 238 1.27 16.81 0.80
C MET A 238 1.99 17.75 -0.17
N ARG A 239 1.75 19.07 -0.07
CA ARG A 239 2.40 20.10 -0.90
C ARG A 239 3.91 20.06 -0.73
N ARG A 240 4.38 20.11 0.52
CA ARG A 240 5.81 20.03 0.84
C ARG A 240 6.51 18.82 0.25
N LEU A 241 5.84 17.65 0.24
CA LEU A 241 6.40 16.43 -0.33
C LEU A 241 6.48 16.49 -1.86
N TYR A 242 5.46 16.99 -2.54
CA TYR A 242 5.55 17.20 -3.98
C TYR A 242 6.61 18.26 -4.34
N ASP A 243 6.77 19.32 -3.53
CA ASP A 243 7.87 20.30 -3.69
C ASP A 243 9.26 19.66 -3.52
N THR A 244 9.40 18.60 -2.71
CA THR A 244 10.66 17.85 -2.61
C THR A 244 10.90 16.92 -3.80
N GLY A 245 9.93 16.76 -4.70
CA GLY A 245 9.98 15.87 -5.85
C GLY A 245 9.54 14.43 -5.55
N ALA A 246 8.88 14.16 -4.41
CA ALA A 246 8.31 12.83 -4.15
C ALA A 246 7.36 12.42 -5.29
N ASP A 247 7.50 11.15 -5.72
CA ASP A 247 6.75 10.65 -6.88
C ASP A 247 5.28 10.43 -6.56
N ALA A 248 4.98 9.95 -5.35
CA ALA A 248 3.63 9.71 -4.88
C ALA A 248 3.49 9.93 -3.38
N VAL A 249 2.27 10.27 -2.99
CA VAL A 249 1.84 10.34 -1.59
C VAL A 249 0.71 9.35 -1.35
N MET A 250 0.70 8.70 -0.18
CA MET A 250 -0.37 7.83 0.30
C MET A 250 -1.13 8.53 1.43
N SER A 251 -2.47 8.58 1.32
CA SER A 251 -3.31 9.31 2.27
C SER A 251 -4.62 8.59 2.55
N ASP A 252 -5.11 8.75 3.79
CA ASP A 252 -6.46 8.36 4.20
C ASP A 252 -7.52 9.29 3.60
N HIS A 253 -7.10 10.50 3.14
CA HIS A 253 -7.94 11.53 2.54
C HIS A 253 -7.66 11.70 1.04
N PRO A 254 -7.96 10.70 0.19
CA PRO A 254 -7.58 10.71 -1.23
C PRO A 254 -8.22 11.85 -2.03
N SER A 255 -9.40 12.35 -1.62
CA SER A 255 -10.02 13.52 -2.27
C SER A 255 -9.20 14.78 -2.09
N LEU A 256 -8.68 15.02 -0.88
CA LEU A 256 -7.78 16.14 -0.59
C LEU A 256 -6.46 15.98 -1.35
N LEU A 257 -5.88 14.78 -1.27
CA LEU A 257 -4.61 14.48 -1.95
C LEU A 257 -4.74 14.69 -3.47
N LYS A 258 -5.83 14.24 -4.08
CA LYS A 258 -6.06 14.43 -5.51
C LYS A 258 -6.18 15.91 -5.89
N LYS A 259 -6.87 16.71 -5.06
CA LYS A 259 -6.95 18.17 -5.26
C LYS A 259 -5.56 18.80 -5.21
N VAL A 260 -4.75 18.46 -4.22
CA VAL A 260 -3.37 18.95 -4.11
C VAL A 260 -2.52 18.51 -5.30
N ALA A 261 -2.58 17.22 -5.68
CA ALA A 261 -1.80 16.68 -6.79
C ALA A 261 -2.11 17.37 -8.13
N ALA A 262 -3.34 17.84 -8.34
CA ALA A 262 -3.73 18.54 -9.56
C ALA A 262 -2.98 19.87 -9.77
N ASP A 263 -2.52 20.51 -8.70
CA ASP A 263 -1.71 21.73 -8.78
C ASP A 263 -0.28 21.45 -9.28
N TYR A 264 0.21 20.23 -9.11
CA TYR A 264 1.57 19.81 -9.48
C TYR A 264 1.61 19.00 -10.78
N PHE A 265 0.54 18.26 -11.07
CA PHE A 265 0.46 17.32 -12.19
C PHE A 265 -0.85 17.55 -12.96
N PRO A 266 -0.99 18.69 -13.65
CA PRO A 266 -2.21 18.99 -14.41
C PRO A 266 -2.45 17.90 -15.46
N VAL A 267 -3.70 17.44 -15.58
CA VAL A 267 -4.12 16.54 -16.66
C VAL A 267 -4.08 17.37 -17.96
N ALA A 268 -3.28 16.93 -18.94
CA ALA A 268 -3.16 17.58 -20.22
C ALA A 268 -4.44 17.41 -21.08
#